data_167a9409603743d4bf14e477f1527b5f
#
_entry.id   167a9409603743d4bf14e477f1527b5f
#
_cell.length_a   1.000
_cell.length_b   1.000
_cell.length_c   1.000
_cell.angle_alpha   90.00
_cell.angle_beta   90.00
_cell.angle_gamma   90.00
#
_symmetry.space_group_name_H-M   'P 1'
#
loop_
_entity.id
_entity.type
_entity.pdbx_description
1 polymer ?
#
loop_
_entity_poly.entity_id
_entity_poly.type
_entity_poly.pdbx_seq_one_letter_code
_entity_poly.pdbx_strand_id
1 'polypeptide(L)'
;MEHKRSLFGPLLLIAAGVVWLLVKSGSIPSANLWALTHIWPYLLIAAGIGIMLKPYWEYTSYVMDVIIIGGVVLAIVFAPRLGWSNPSIFSIGWDGGEPFLGPGTPGSGRIVAQTREVSDFVEVEVDYPAAVLITQGDRESLKIEAEDNVLPGLKTEVRNGRLRIFYRSEDGKHVNPRKIVKVTIVVKDLKEVDFSSTGELNIQGLKTDDLNVSLDGAGNLVLEDIRLKELSVNLSGAGSMTASGEADELSLNISGFGDFKGAELHGKAAVVNISGAGSATVWVDDELTAQISGAGSVNYYGSASVTKQVSGVGSVKHLGNK
;
A
#
# COMPACT_ATOMS: atom_id res chain seq x y z
N MET A 1 17.35 -31.21 -34.65
CA MET A 1 16.39 -31.02 -33.53
C MET A 1 15.18 -30.31 -34.07
N GLU A 2 14.09 -31.05 -34.38
CA GLU A 2 12.84 -30.42 -34.80
C GLU A 2 12.27 -29.59 -33.64
N HIS A 3 12.12 -28.30 -33.86
CA HIS A 3 11.45 -27.39 -32.91
C HIS A 3 9.95 -27.77 -32.91
N LYS A 4 9.52 -28.63 -31.98
CA LYS A 4 8.10 -28.91 -31.75
C LYS A 4 7.42 -27.58 -31.37
N ARG A 5 6.58 -27.05 -32.25
CA ARG A 5 5.82 -25.80 -32.00
C ARG A 5 4.83 -26.04 -30.88
N SER A 6 4.89 -25.25 -29.83
CA SER A 6 3.91 -25.26 -28.75
C SER A 6 2.54 -24.87 -29.30
N LEU A 7 1.50 -25.64 -29.02
CA LEU A 7 0.12 -25.32 -29.35
C LEU A 7 -0.55 -24.43 -28.30
N PHE A 8 0.13 -24.16 -27.20
CA PHE A 8 -0.41 -23.36 -26.08
C PHE A 8 -0.90 -21.97 -26.54
N GLY A 9 -0.07 -21.23 -27.26
CA GLY A 9 -0.42 -19.89 -27.73
C GLY A 9 -1.66 -19.84 -28.63
N PRO A 10 -1.72 -20.63 -29.72
CA PRO A 10 -2.90 -20.70 -30.59
C PRO A 10 -4.18 -21.15 -29.85
N LEU A 11 -4.10 -22.15 -28.97
CA LEU A 11 -5.23 -22.62 -28.17
C LEU A 11 -5.72 -21.58 -27.17
N LEU A 12 -4.80 -20.87 -26.50
CA LEU A 12 -5.12 -19.79 -25.60
C LEU A 12 -5.88 -18.65 -26.31
N LEU A 13 -5.43 -18.25 -27.48
CA LEU A 13 -6.09 -17.20 -28.27
C LEU A 13 -7.50 -17.62 -28.71
N ILE A 14 -7.70 -18.86 -29.13
CA ILE A 14 -9.02 -19.38 -29.48
C ILE A 14 -9.93 -19.39 -28.24
N ALA A 15 -9.45 -19.89 -27.08
CA ALA A 15 -10.22 -19.94 -25.86
C ALA A 15 -10.59 -18.53 -25.37
N ALA A 16 -9.65 -17.59 -25.42
CA ALA A 16 -9.92 -16.18 -25.06
C ALA A 16 -10.96 -15.55 -25.98
N GLY A 17 -10.90 -15.79 -27.28
CA GLY A 17 -11.89 -15.33 -28.27
C GLY A 17 -13.29 -15.90 -28.01
N VAL A 18 -13.39 -17.20 -27.71
CA VAL A 18 -14.66 -17.87 -27.39
C VAL A 18 -15.25 -17.29 -26.10
N VAL A 19 -14.45 -17.16 -25.03
CA VAL A 19 -14.90 -16.56 -23.76
C VAL A 19 -15.36 -15.12 -23.98
N TRP A 20 -14.62 -14.33 -24.74
CA TRP A 20 -15.01 -12.96 -25.07
C TRP A 20 -16.37 -12.89 -25.79
N LEU A 21 -16.60 -13.75 -26.78
CA LEU A 21 -17.89 -13.83 -27.50
C LEU A 21 -19.04 -14.25 -26.57
N LEU A 22 -18.82 -15.20 -25.67
CA LEU A 22 -19.81 -15.65 -24.70
C LEU A 22 -20.16 -14.56 -23.68
N VAL A 23 -19.20 -13.77 -23.25
CA VAL A 23 -19.43 -12.61 -22.37
C VAL A 23 -20.16 -11.50 -23.12
N LYS A 24 -19.75 -11.20 -24.37
CA LYS A 24 -20.36 -10.15 -25.19
C LYS A 24 -21.80 -10.50 -25.60
N SER A 25 -22.11 -11.77 -25.83
CA SER A 25 -23.48 -12.25 -26.13
C SER A 25 -24.40 -12.30 -24.88
N GLY A 26 -23.88 -12.01 -23.71
CA GLY A 26 -24.63 -12.12 -22.45
C GLY A 26 -24.87 -13.56 -21.97
N SER A 27 -24.33 -14.57 -22.68
CA SER A 27 -24.45 -15.98 -22.28
C SER A 27 -23.71 -16.30 -20.98
N ILE A 28 -22.63 -15.55 -20.70
CA ILE A 28 -21.84 -15.64 -19.47
C ILE A 28 -21.72 -14.25 -18.87
N PRO A 29 -22.12 -14.05 -17.60
CA PRO A 29 -21.91 -12.78 -16.91
C PRO A 29 -20.42 -12.41 -16.82
N SER A 30 -20.08 -11.14 -17.00
CA SER A 30 -18.69 -10.68 -16.87
C SER A 30 -18.09 -10.94 -15.47
N ALA A 31 -18.94 -11.05 -14.45
CA ALA A 31 -18.56 -11.45 -13.09
C ALA A 31 -17.89 -12.82 -13.02
N ASN A 32 -18.18 -13.72 -13.98
CA ASN A 32 -17.56 -15.05 -14.04
C ASN A 32 -16.05 -14.99 -14.34
N LEU A 33 -15.55 -13.89 -14.94
CA LEU A 33 -14.11 -13.71 -15.18
C LEU A 33 -13.30 -13.66 -13.87
N TRP A 34 -13.94 -13.38 -12.73
CA TRP A 34 -13.29 -13.48 -11.42
C TRP A 34 -12.85 -14.90 -11.06
N ALA A 35 -13.39 -15.93 -11.72
CA ALA A 35 -12.89 -17.30 -11.56
C ALA A 35 -11.39 -17.43 -11.89
N LEU A 36 -10.84 -16.54 -12.75
CA LEU A 36 -9.42 -16.53 -13.07
C LEU A 36 -8.54 -16.26 -11.83
N THR A 37 -9.03 -15.48 -10.86
CA THR A 37 -8.32 -15.19 -9.62
C THR A 37 -8.33 -16.37 -8.64
N HIS A 38 -9.20 -17.35 -8.84
CA HIS A 38 -9.33 -18.51 -7.97
C HIS A 38 -8.62 -19.77 -8.52
N ILE A 39 -8.53 -19.87 -9.86
CA ILE A 39 -7.99 -21.07 -10.49
C ILE A 39 -6.45 -21.09 -10.55
N TRP A 40 -5.77 -19.97 -10.40
CA TRP A 40 -4.32 -19.88 -10.56
C TRP A 40 -3.47 -20.87 -9.71
N PRO A 41 -3.84 -21.22 -8.45
CA PRO A 41 -3.08 -22.20 -7.68
C PRO A 41 -3.17 -23.60 -8.31
N TYR A 42 -4.35 -23.94 -8.84
CA TYR A 42 -4.55 -25.22 -9.53
C TYR A 42 -3.79 -25.29 -10.84
N LEU A 43 -3.66 -24.15 -11.56
CA LEU A 43 -2.85 -24.05 -12.77
C LEU A 43 -1.36 -24.24 -12.48
N LEU A 44 -0.86 -23.73 -11.36
CA LEU A 44 0.52 -23.97 -10.93
C LEU A 44 0.78 -25.44 -10.60
N ILE A 45 -0.15 -26.09 -9.89
CA ILE A 45 -0.07 -27.52 -9.60
C ILE A 45 -0.07 -28.33 -10.91
N ALA A 46 -0.98 -28.03 -11.81
CA ALA A 46 -1.05 -28.71 -13.11
C ALA A 46 0.23 -28.51 -13.94
N ALA A 47 0.77 -27.29 -13.98
CA ALA A 47 2.04 -26.99 -14.64
C ALA A 47 3.21 -27.77 -14.01
N GLY A 48 3.27 -27.85 -12.68
CA GLY A 48 4.26 -28.62 -11.95
C GLY A 48 4.20 -30.12 -12.28
N ILE A 49 3.00 -30.70 -12.29
CA ILE A 49 2.77 -32.09 -12.71
C ILE A 49 3.21 -32.29 -14.17
N GLY A 50 2.89 -31.35 -15.07
CA GLY A 50 3.30 -31.40 -16.46
C GLY A 50 4.82 -31.42 -16.64
N ILE A 51 5.55 -30.61 -15.88
CA ILE A 51 7.02 -30.61 -15.88
C ILE A 51 7.57 -31.95 -15.38
N MET A 52 6.98 -32.50 -14.34
CA MET A 52 7.39 -33.79 -13.76
C MET A 52 7.14 -34.98 -14.70
N LEU A 53 6.04 -34.98 -15.46
CA LEU A 53 5.69 -36.06 -16.38
C LEU A 53 6.35 -35.96 -17.75
N LYS A 54 6.87 -34.80 -18.13
CA LYS A 54 7.51 -34.55 -19.44
C LYS A 54 8.59 -35.54 -19.84
N PRO A 55 9.47 -36.06 -18.92
CA PRO A 55 10.47 -37.05 -19.26
C PRO A 55 9.89 -38.43 -19.61
N TYR A 56 8.68 -38.73 -19.10
CA TYR A 56 8.09 -40.07 -19.20
C TYR A 56 7.13 -40.24 -20.38
N TRP A 57 6.58 -39.11 -20.91
CA TRP A 57 5.59 -39.18 -21.99
C TRP A 57 5.73 -38.04 -22.98
N GLU A 58 5.92 -38.37 -24.22
CA GLU A 58 6.21 -37.43 -25.31
C GLU A 58 5.07 -36.43 -25.58
N TYR A 59 3.82 -36.81 -25.34
CA TYR A 59 2.62 -35.98 -25.54
C TYR A 59 2.19 -35.19 -24.31
N THR A 60 2.92 -35.27 -23.19
CA THR A 60 2.57 -34.60 -21.95
C THR A 60 2.31 -33.10 -22.14
N SER A 61 3.11 -32.43 -22.97
CA SER A 61 2.96 -31.00 -23.23
C SER A 61 1.59 -30.66 -23.82
N TYR A 62 1.15 -31.41 -24.84
CA TYR A 62 -0.14 -31.16 -25.50
C TYR A 62 -1.33 -31.49 -24.59
N VAL A 63 -1.26 -32.55 -23.84
CA VAL A 63 -2.32 -32.96 -22.91
C VAL A 63 -2.44 -31.92 -21.76
N MET A 64 -1.33 -31.45 -21.25
CA MET A 64 -1.32 -30.43 -20.20
C MET A 64 -1.83 -29.08 -20.71
N ASP A 65 -1.49 -28.66 -21.94
CA ASP A 65 -2.02 -27.46 -22.56
C ASP A 65 -3.54 -27.50 -22.65
N VAL A 66 -4.12 -28.65 -23.08
CA VAL A 66 -5.56 -28.85 -23.17
C VAL A 66 -6.23 -28.86 -21.78
N ILE A 67 -5.62 -29.52 -20.79
CA ILE A 67 -6.13 -29.57 -19.42
C ILE A 67 -6.14 -28.18 -18.78
N ILE A 68 -5.07 -27.42 -18.94
CA ILE A 68 -4.94 -26.06 -18.40
C ILE A 68 -5.99 -25.13 -19.02
N ILE A 69 -6.04 -25.08 -20.35
CA ILE A 69 -6.96 -24.18 -21.09
C ILE A 69 -8.41 -24.62 -20.85
N GLY A 70 -8.70 -25.92 -20.91
CA GLY A 70 -10.03 -26.49 -20.63
C GLY A 70 -10.47 -26.20 -19.21
N GLY A 71 -9.59 -26.35 -18.23
CA GLY A 71 -9.82 -26.03 -16.82
C GLY A 71 -10.18 -24.55 -16.61
N VAL A 72 -9.47 -23.64 -17.28
CA VAL A 72 -9.79 -22.21 -17.24
C VAL A 72 -11.19 -21.91 -17.80
N VAL A 73 -11.50 -22.47 -18.97
CA VAL A 73 -12.82 -22.27 -19.60
C VAL A 73 -13.94 -22.85 -18.70
N LEU A 74 -13.77 -24.06 -18.17
CA LEU A 74 -14.72 -24.68 -17.27
C LEU A 74 -14.90 -23.85 -15.97
N ALA A 75 -13.82 -23.33 -15.40
CA ALA A 75 -13.89 -22.47 -14.22
C ALA A 75 -14.73 -21.21 -14.48
N ILE A 76 -14.58 -20.57 -15.64
CA ILE A 76 -15.36 -19.38 -16.02
C ILE A 76 -16.84 -19.75 -16.24
N VAL A 77 -17.13 -20.85 -16.94
CA VAL A 77 -18.50 -21.28 -17.21
C VAL A 77 -19.24 -21.70 -15.94
N PHE A 78 -18.58 -22.43 -15.05
CA PHE A 78 -19.15 -22.92 -13.80
C PHE A 78 -18.91 -22.02 -12.59
N ALA A 79 -18.32 -20.83 -12.79
CA ALA A 79 -18.03 -19.87 -11.71
C ALA A 79 -19.19 -19.62 -10.75
N PRO A 80 -20.47 -19.44 -11.20
CA PRO A 80 -21.58 -19.23 -10.27
C PRO A 80 -21.87 -20.45 -9.38
N ARG A 81 -21.71 -21.67 -9.92
CA ARG A 81 -21.92 -22.92 -9.14
C ARG A 81 -20.81 -23.18 -8.14
N LEU A 82 -19.60 -22.69 -8.42
CA LEU A 82 -18.43 -22.80 -7.57
C LEU A 82 -18.33 -21.64 -6.58
N GLY A 83 -19.21 -20.65 -6.66
CA GLY A 83 -19.13 -19.42 -5.87
C GLY A 83 -18.01 -18.46 -6.31
N TRP A 84 -17.42 -18.67 -7.48
CA TRP A 84 -16.24 -17.94 -7.99
C TRP A 84 -16.58 -16.72 -8.87
N SER A 85 -17.84 -16.40 -8.99
CA SER A 85 -18.32 -15.21 -9.71
C SER A 85 -18.32 -13.94 -8.86
N ASN A 86 -17.90 -14.02 -7.60
CA ASN A 86 -17.88 -12.89 -6.68
C ASN A 86 -16.43 -12.55 -6.31
N PRO A 87 -15.96 -11.27 -6.46
CA PRO A 87 -14.62 -10.84 -6.10
C PRO A 87 -14.33 -10.96 -4.58
N SER A 88 -15.33 -11.18 -3.76
CA SER A 88 -15.25 -11.15 -2.31
C SER A 88 -14.54 -12.35 -1.65
N ILE A 89 -14.01 -13.32 -2.42
CA ILE A 89 -13.36 -14.51 -1.82
C ILE A 89 -11.89 -14.27 -1.48
N PHE A 90 -11.25 -13.27 -2.10
CA PHE A 90 -9.90 -12.83 -1.73
C PHE A 90 -9.92 -11.32 -1.44
N SER A 91 -10.39 -10.99 -0.28
CA SER A 91 -10.25 -9.66 0.27
C SER A 91 -9.13 -9.65 1.30
N ILE A 92 -8.26 -8.68 1.17
CA ILE A 92 -7.30 -8.36 2.23
C ILE A 92 -8.08 -7.51 3.23
N GLY A 93 -8.42 -8.09 4.35
CA GLY A 93 -8.93 -7.38 5.51
C GLY A 93 -7.82 -7.20 6.55
N TRP A 94 -8.05 -6.36 7.53
CA TRP A 94 -7.10 -6.10 8.63
C TRP A 94 -7.79 -6.44 9.95
N ASP A 95 -7.13 -7.21 10.79
CA ASP A 95 -7.61 -7.56 12.13
C ASP A 95 -6.46 -7.45 13.13
N GLY A 96 -6.57 -6.52 14.09
CA GLY A 96 -5.56 -6.31 15.12
C GLY A 96 -4.18 -5.85 14.60
N GLY A 97 -4.12 -5.23 13.41
CA GLY A 97 -2.86 -4.82 12.75
C GLY A 97 -2.28 -5.86 11.79
N GLU A 98 -2.89 -7.06 11.70
CA GLU A 98 -2.43 -8.12 10.79
C GLU A 98 -3.32 -8.19 9.53
N PRO A 99 -2.73 -8.38 8.33
CA PRO A 99 -3.50 -8.57 7.12
C PRO A 99 -4.25 -9.92 7.16
N PHE A 100 -5.56 -9.87 6.94
CA PHE A 100 -6.42 -11.05 6.87
C PHE A 100 -6.81 -11.36 5.42
N LEU A 101 -6.58 -12.60 5.00
CA LEU A 101 -7.00 -13.13 3.70
C LEU A 101 -8.14 -14.14 3.92
N GLY A 102 -9.36 -13.75 3.57
CA GLY A 102 -10.50 -14.65 3.74
C GLY A 102 -11.83 -14.11 3.21
N PRO A 103 -12.88 -14.94 3.24
CA PRO A 103 -14.21 -14.51 2.88
C PRO A 103 -14.72 -13.51 3.92
N GLY A 104 -15.08 -12.30 3.48
CA GLY A 104 -15.64 -11.25 4.32
C GLY A 104 -17.06 -10.85 3.87
N THR A 105 -17.82 -10.30 4.79
CA THR A 105 -19.09 -9.65 4.46
C THR A 105 -18.80 -8.37 3.68
N PRO A 106 -19.44 -8.12 2.54
CA PRO A 106 -19.22 -6.86 1.81
C PRO A 106 -19.73 -5.67 2.61
N GLY A 107 -19.05 -4.53 2.47
CA GLY A 107 -19.52 -3.26 3.00
C GLY A 107 -20.91 -2.92 2.50
N SER A 108 -21.72 -2.26 3.33
CA SER A 108 -23.11 -1.94 3.05
C SER A 108 -23.29 -0.85 1.97
N GLY A 109 -22.25 -0.06 1.72
CA GLY A 109 -22.27 1.13 0.87
C GLY A 109 -22.86 2.37 1.56
N ARG A 110 -23.45 2.25 2.77
CA ARG A 110 -24.04 3.36 3.51
C ARG A 110 -23.03 3.97 4.48
N ILE A 111 -22.54 5.16 4.17
CA ILE A 111 -21.59 5.89 5.03
C ILE A 111 -22.33 6.52 6.20
N VAL A 112 -21.77 6.35 7.39
CA VAL A 112 -22.17 7.03 8.62
C VAL A 112 -20.94 7.67 9.26
N ALA A 113 -21.17 8.79 9.97
CA ALA A 113 -20.13 9.49 10.68
C ALA A 113 -20.29 9.27 12.19
N GLN A 114 -19.17 9.07 12.88
CA GLN A 114 -19.11 8.97 14.33
C GLN A 114 -18.00 9.86 14.86
N THR A 115 -18.33 10.72 15.80
CA THR A 115 -17.33 11.44 16.60
C THR A 115 -17.03 10.61 17.84
N ARG A 116 -15.75 10.48 18.16
CA ARG A 116 -15.26 9.77 19.36
C ARG A 116 -14.50 10.75 20.23
N GLU A 117 -14.80 10.72 21.51
CA GLU A 117 -14.04 11.52 22.47
C GLU A 117 -12.67 10.90 22.68
N VAL A 118 -11.64 11.69 22.45
CA VAL A 118 -10.23 11.35 22.64
C VAL A 118 -9.53 12.53 23.29
N SER A 119 -8.58 12.26 24.15
CA SER A 119 -7.77 13.30 24.81
C SER A 119 -6.42 12.76 25.24
N ASP A 120 -5.50 13.70 25.51
CA ASP A 120 -4.21 13.44 26.11
C ASP A 120 -3.31 12.50 25.31
N PHE A 121 -3.21 12.74 23.99
CA PHE A 121 -2.31 12.02 23.10
C PHE A 121 -1.45 12.97 22.27
N VAL A 122 -0.25 12.54 22.00
CA VAL A 122 0.75 13.20 21.12
C VAL A 122 1.30 12.24 20.07
N GLU A 123 0.82 11.02 20.07
CA GLU A 123 1.20 9.96 19.11
C GLU A 123 -0.06 9.39 18.46
N VAL A 124 0.02 9.07 17.16
CA VAL A 124 -1.07 8.50 16.37
C VAL A 124 -0.58 7.26 15.64
N GLU A 125 -1.26 6.15 15.84
CA GLU A 125 -1.01 4.88 15.16
C GLU A 125 -2.25 4.45 14.37
N VAL A 126 -2.08 4.18 13.07
CA VAL A 126 -3.17 3.77 12.19
C VAL A 126 -2.84 2.44 11.52
N ASP A 127 -3.53 1.40 11.98
CA ASP A 127 -3.38 0.01 11.52
C ASP A 127 -4.56 -0.44 10.64
N TYR A 128 -5.21 0.48 9.95
CA TYR A 128 -6.34 0.17 9.08
C TYR A 128 -6.32 1.03 7.81
N PRO A 129 -6.68 0.45 6.64
CA PRO A 129 -6.75 1.20 5.39
C PRO A 129 -7.70 2.38 5.47
N ALA A 130 -7.17 3.60 5.38
CA ALA A 130 -7.95 4.82 5.54
C ALA A 130 -7.35 6.02 4.81
N ALA A 131 -8.20 7.02 4.57
CA ALA A 131 -7.76 8.38 4.28
C ALA A 131 -7.80 9.18 5.58
N VAL A 132 -6.64 9.52 6.10
CA VAL A 132 -6.45 10.19 7.39
C VAL A 132 -6.06 11.64 7.18
N LEU A 133 -6.76 12.55 7.83
CA LEU A 133 -6.41 13.97 7.89
C LEU A 133 -6.10 14.34 9.34
N ILE A 134 -4.92 14.86 9.60
CA ILE A 134 -4.50 15.37 10.90
C ILE A 134 -4.29 16.88 10.79
N THR A 135 -4.89 17.64 11.68
CA THR A 135 -4.73 19.09 11.77
C THR A 135 -4.46 19.50 13.21
N GLN A 136 -3.71 20.59 13.40
CA GLN A 136 -3.48 21.11 14.74
C GLN A 136 -4.60 22.06 15.16
N GLY A 137 -5.03 21.99 16.44
CA GLY A 137 -6.07 22.85 16.98
C GLY A 137 -6.10 22.83 18.49
N ASP A 138 -6.94 23.70 19.09
CA ASP A 138 -6.99 23.90 20.54
C ASP A 138 -7.60 22.72 21.32
N ARG A 139 -8.40 21.88 20.65
CA ARG A 139 -9.08 20.74 21.27
C ARG A 139 -8.90 19.50 20.42
N GLU A 140 -8.48 18.42 21.09
CA GLU A 140 -8.37 17.10 20.47
C GLU A 140 -9.75 16.57 20.10
N SER A 141 -9.85 15.99 18.92
CA SER A 141 -11.07 15.35 18.46
C SER A 141 -10.77 14.28 17.42
N LEU A 142 -11.67 13.31 17.33
CA LEU A 142 -11.61 12.23 16.34
C LEU A 142 -12.98 12.05 15.69
N LYS A 143 -13.04 12.14 14.36
CA LYS A 143 -14.21 11.83 13.56
C LYS A 143 -13.87 10.71 12.59
N ILE A 144 -14.70 9.69 12.53
CA ILE A 144 -14.58 8.57 11.60
C ILE A 144 -15.82 8.52 10.72
N GLU A 145 -15.62 8.44 9.41
CA GLU A 145 -16.66 8.23 8.41
C GLU A 145 -16.41 6.88 7.72
N ALA A 146 -17.30 5.93 7.92
CA ALA A 146 -17.18 4.59 7.40
C ALA A 146 -18.56 4.01 7.05
N GLU A 147 -18.56 2.88 6.35
CA GLU A 147 -19.80 2.14 6.15
C GLU A 147 -20.34 1.64 7.49
N ASP A 148 -21.66 1.67 7.67
CA ASP A 148 -22.32 1.39 8.94
C ASP A 148 -22.05 -0.03 9.49
N ASN A 149 -21.74 -0.98 8.61
CA ASN A 149 -21.33 -2.33 9.00
C ASN A 149 -19.81 -2.51 9.18
N VAL A 150 -18.99 -1.52 8.79
CA VAL A 150 -17.53 -1.46 9.04
C VAL A 150 -17.25 -0.79 10.38
N LEU A 151 -17.98 0.31 10.66
CA LEU A 151 -17.74 1.19 11.81
C LEU A 151 -17.72 0.48 13.17
N PRO A 152 -18.56 -0.54 13.47
CA PRO A 152 -18.52 -1.26 14.75
C PRO A 152 -17.21 -2.01 14.99
N GLY A 153 -16.54 -2.49 13.92
CA GLY A 153 -15.25 -3.16 14.01
C GLY A 153 -14.07 -2.21 14.13
N LEU A 154 -14.21 -0.94 13.73
CA LEU A 154 -13.18 0.07 13.90
C LEU A 154 -13.11 0.48 15.36
N LYS A 155 -12.00 0.17 16.01
CA LYS A 155 -11.73 0.49 17.41
C LYS A 155 -10.75 1.67 17.50
N THR A 156 -10.88 2.42 18.58
CA THR A 156 -9.96 3.49 18.93
C THR A 156 -9.62 3.39 20.40
N GLU A 157 -8.35 3.49 20.72
CA GLU A 157 -7.85 3.43 22.09
C GLU A 157 -6.81 4.54 22.29
N VAL A 158 -6.86 5.22 23.42
CA VAL A 158 -5.77 6.10 23.85
C VAL A 158 -5.08 5.43 25.03
N ARG A 159 -3.79 5.11 24.88
CA ARG A 159 -2.97 4.49 25.91
C ARG A 159 -1.58 5.12 25.92
N ASN A 160 -1.13 5.55 27.10
CA ASN A 160 0.21 6.13 27.29
C ASN A 160 0.53 7.30 26.33
N GLY A 161 -0.47 8.14 26.01
CA GLY A 161 -0.28 9.25 25.08
C GLY A 161 -0.34 8.88 23.59
N ARG A 162 -0.68 7.64 23.25
CA ARG A 162 -0.83 7.16 21.86
C ARG A 162 -2.30 6.88 21.55
N LEU A 163 -2.82 7.53 20.51
CA LEU A 163 -4.12 7.22 19.89
C LEU A 163 -3.90 6.13 18.84
N ARG A 164 -4.47 4.95 19.07
CA ARG A 164 -4.45 3.84 18.14
C ARG A 164 -5.80 3.65 17.44
N ILE A 165 -5.78 3.51 16.11
CA ILE A 165 -6.96 3.24 15.27
C ILE A 165 -6.73 1.92 14.53
N PHE A 166 -7.55 0.93 14.83
CA PHE A 166 -7.40 -0.43 14.29
C PHE A 166 -8.75 -1.11 14.08
N TYR A 167 -8.76 -2.20 13.36
CA TYR A 167 -9.96 -3.02 13.18
C TYR A 167 -9.90 -4.27 14.04
N ARG A 168 -11.00 -4.59 14.74
CA ARG A 168 -11.17 -5.84 15.46
C ARG A 168 -12.60 -6.35 15.27
N SER A 169 -12.73 -7.53 14.67
CA SER A 169 -14.01 -8.21 14.57
C SER A 169 -14.41 -8.84 15.90
N GLU A 170 -15.61 -8.56 16.37
CA GLU A 170 -16.14 -9.16 17.62
C GLU A 170 -16.68 -10.58 17.38
N ASP A 171 -17.19 -10.84 16.17
CA ASP A 171 -17.85 -12.12 15.80
C ASP A 171 -16.95 -13.00 14.91
N GLY A 172 -15.68 -12.66 14.71
CA GLY A 172 -14.80 -13.31 13.74
C GLY A 172 -15.23 -13.09 12.28
N LYS A 173 -16.17 -12.16 12.02
CA LYS A 173 -16.65 -11.83 10.68
C LYS A 173 -15.95 -10.56 10.21
N HIS A 174 -15.12 -10.70 9.20
CA HIS A 174 -14.47 -9.55 8.58
C HIS A 174 -15.43 -8.85 7.62
N VAL A 175 -15.42 -7.53 7.63
CA VAL A 175 -16.16 -6.72 6.66
C VAL A 175 -15.16 -6.11 5.68
N ASN A 176 -15.41 -6.33 4.39
CA ASN A 176 -14.61 -5.77 3.30
C ASN A 176 -15.24 -4.46 2.86
N PRO A 177 -14.65 -3.30 3.18
CA PRO A 177 -15.23 -2.02 2.84
C PRO A 177 -15.29 -1.84 1.33
N ARG A 178 -16.38 -1.26 0.85
CA ARG A 178 -16.53 -0.79 -0.55
C ARG A 178 -16.16 0.66 -0.70
N LYS A 179 -16.10 1.39 0.40
CA LYS A 179 -15.77 2.80 0.46
C LYS A 179 -14.58 3.01 1.38
N ILE A 180 -13.74 3.96 1.02
CA ILE A 180 -12.58 4.35 1.84
C ILE A 180 -13.08 4.89 3.17
N VAL A 181 -12.51 4.39 4.27
CA VAL A 181 -12.71 4.95 5.61
C VAL A 181 -11.99 6.30 5.68
N LYS A 182 -12.71 7.34 6.15
CA LYS A 182 -12.11 8.65 6.37
C LYS A 182 -11.98 8.90 7.86
N VAL A 183 -10.80 9.33 8.27
CA VAL A 183 -10.48 9.65 9.65
C VAL A 183 -10.00 11.09 9.70
N THR A 184 -10.65 11.91 10.51
CA THR A 184 -10.21 13.30 10.76
C THR A 184 -9.82 13.41 12.23
N ILE A 185 -8.58 13.83 12.47
CA ILE A 185 -8.00 13.98 13.81
C ILE A 185 -7.60 15.43 14.00
N VAL A 186 -7.98 16.02 15.12
CA VAL A 186 -7.44 17.30 15.58
C VAL A 186 -6.55 17.01 16.77
N VAL A 187 -5.31 17.49 16.71
CA VAL A 187 -4.29 17.33 17.76
C VAL A 187 -3.93 18.68 18.37
N LYS A 188 -3.55 18.73 19.64
CA LYS A 188 -2.92 19.92 20.23
C LYS A 188 -1.44 19.97 19.91
N ASP A 189 -0.78 18.83 20.01
CA ASP A 189 0.60 18.59 19.64
C ASP A 189 0.74 17.19 19.03
N LEU A 190 1.77 16.97 18.23
CA LEU A 190 1.99 15.69 17.56
C LEU A 190 3.50 15.42 17.47
N LYS A 191 3.93 14.30 18.03
CA LYS A 191 5.35 13.90 18.07
C LYS A 191 5.65 12.66 17.23
N GLU A 192 4.66 11.79 17.08
CA GLU A 192 4.87 10.54 16.37
C GLU A 192 3.62 10.13 15.59
N VAL A 193 3.82 9.66 14.37
CA VAL A 193 2.78 9.05 13.54
C VAL A 193 3.31 7.77 12.93
N ASP A 194 2.64 6.67 13.26
CA ASP A 194 2.88 5.35 12.67
C ASP A 194 1.72 4.99 11.73
N PHE A 195 2.01 4.85 10.45
CA PHE A 195 1.06 4.45 9.43
C PHE A 195 1.46 3.10 8.85
N SER A 196 0.94 2.02 9.45
CA SER A 196 1.27 0.63 9.10
C SER A 196 0.27 0.00 8.13
N SER A 197 -0.39 0.81 7.29
CA SER A 197 -1.49 0.35 6.47
C SER A 197 -1.39 0.82 5.01
N THR A 198 -2.49 0.70 4.29
CA THR A 198 -2.63 1.25 2.93
C THR A 198 -3.57 2.46 2.97
N GLY A 199 -3.32 3.44 2.12
CA GLY A 199 -4.19 4.60 2.01
C GLY A 199 -3.43 5.91 1.95
N GLU A 200 -4.02 6.96 2.51
CA GLU A 200 -3.47 8.31 2.47
C GLU A 200 -3.47 8.92 3.87
N LEU A 201 -2.34 9.50 4.26
CA LEU A 201 -2.21 10.29 5.48
C LEU A 201 -1.80 11.70 5.10
N ASN A 202 -2.59 12.69 5.51
CA ASN A 202 -2.31 14.10 5.31
C ASN A 202 -2.21 14.80 6.66
N ILE A 203 -1.11 15.51 6.90
CA ILE A 203 -0.86 16.34 8.10
C ILE A 203 -0.71 17.79 7.62
N GLN A 204 -1.56 18.69 8.12
CA GLN A 204 -1.61 20.07 7.65
C GLN A 204 -1.39 21.08 8.78
N GLY A 205 -0.53 22.06 8.50
CA GLY A 205 -0.33 23.24 9.36
C GLY A 205 0.28 22.94 10.72
N LEU A 206 1.04 21.83 10.86
CA LEU A 206 1.61 21.42 12.14
C LEU A 206 2.81 22.27 12.52
N LYS A 207 2.80 22.72 13.78
CA LYS A 207 3.90 23.46 14.43
C LYS A 207 4.26 22.74 15.71
N THR A 208 5.42 22.10 15.72
CA THR A 208 5.97 21.38 16.88
C THR A 208 7.50 21.41 16.81
N ASP A 209 8.19 21.03 17.88
CA ASP A 209 9.63 20.95 17.84
C ASP A 209 10.08 19.71 17.05
N ASP A 210 9.56 18.55 17.38
CA ASP A 210 10.01 17.27 16.85
C ASP A 210 8.82 16.47 16.32
N LEU A 211 8.98 15.85 15.14
CA LEU A 211 8.01 14.93 14.57
C LEU A 211 8.71 13.70 14.00
N ASN A 212 8.28 12.52 14.44
CA ASN A 212 8.67 11.24 13.88
C ASN A 212 7.53 10.65 13.04
N VAL A 213 7.80 10.28 11.78
CA VAL A 213 6.81 9.71 10.86
C VAL A 213 7.32 8.40 10.31
N SER A 214 6.57 7.33 10.55
CA SER A 214 6.87 5.99 10.05
C SER A 214 5.80 5.51 9.08
N LEU A 215 6.22 5.01 7.91
CA LEU A 215 5.39 4.33 6.94
C LEU A 215 5.90 2.91 6.74
N ASP A 216 5.15 1.93 7.26
CA ASP A 216 5.45 0.50 7.09
C ASP A 216 4.55 -0.19 6.06
N GLY A 217 3.55 0.51 5.55
CA GLY A 217 2.57 0.02 4.59
C GLY A 217 2.85 0.40 3.14
N ALA A 218 1.77 0.42 2.35
CA ALA A 218 1.79 0.88 0.97
C ALA A 218 0.84 2.08 0.83
N GLY A 219 1.31 3.26 1.17
CA GLY A 219 0.48 4.47 1.22
C GLY A 219 1.19 5.72 0.74
N ASN A 220 0.44 6.79 0.70
CA ASN A 220 0.94 8.13 0.42
C ASN A 220 0.84 8.99 1.67
N LEU A 221 1.95 9.61 2.06
CA LEU A 221 2.00 10.57 3.14
C LEU A 221 2.21 11.97 2.56
N VAL A 222 1.47 12.93 3.10
CA VAL A 222 1.59 14.33 2.72
C VAL A 222 1.71 15.19 3.98
N LEU A 223 2.79 15.93 4.10
CA LEU A 223 3.01 16.95 5.12
C LEU A 223 2.91 18.32 4.46
N GLU A 224 1.91 19.10 4.81
CA GLU A 224 1.67 20.42 4.20
C GLU A 224 1.82 21.54 5.22
N ASP A 225 2.61 22.55 4.87
CA ASP A 225 2.82 23.77 5.68
C ASP A 225 3.26 23.46 7.13
N ILE A 226 4.24 22.54 7.27
CA ILE A 226 4.80 22.18 8.59
C ILE A 226 5.90 23.14 9.01
N ARG A 227 6.07 23.32 10.33
CA ARG A 227 7.17 24.07 10.93
C ARG A 227 7.73 23.31 12.11
N LEU A 228 8.91 22.74 11.92
CA LEU A 228 9.56 21.83 12.85
C LEU A 228 11.01 22.27 13.11
N LYS A 229 11.59 21.88 14.23
CA LYS A 229 13.04 21.87 14.41
C LYS A 229 13.62 20.58 13.82
N GLU A 230 13.03 19.42 14.15
CA GLU A 230 13.49 18.13 13.68
C GLU A 230 12.35 17.32 13.05
N LEU A 231 12.59 16.80 11.86
CA LEU A 231 11.71 15.84 11.17
C LEU A 231 12.47 14.52 10.96
N SER A 232 11.99 13.45 11.59
CA SER A 232 12.49 12.09 11.38
C SER A 232 11.48 11.29 10.55
N VAL A 233 11.93 10.69 9.44
CA VAL A 233 11.09 9.95 8.51
C VAL A 233 11.66 8.57 8.25
N ASN A 234 10.83 7.54 8.45
CA ASN A 234 11.17 6.16 8.16
C ASN A 234 10.20 5.57 7.13
N LEU A 235 10.68 5.26 5.93
CA LEU A 235 9.92 4.62 4.86
C LEU A 235 10.42 3.19 4.65
N SER A 236 9.76 2.22 5.24
CA SER A 236 10.12 0.80 5.11
C SER A 236 9.23 0.05 4.12
N GLY A 237 8.05 0.57 3.82
CA GLY A 237 7.08 -0.01 2.89
C GLY A 237 7.30 0.37 1.42
N ALA A 238 6.20 0.33 0.66
CA ALA A 238 6.16 0.77 -0.73
C ALA A 238 5.21 1.97 -0.85
N GLY A 239 5.73 3.16 -0.75
CA GLY A 239 4.91 4.36 -0.77
C GLY A 239 5.67 5.63 -1.11
N SER A 240 4.97 6.74 -1.14
CA SER A 240 5.59 8.04 -1.35
C SER A 240 5.25 9.01 -0.23
N MET A 241 6.20 9.87 0.09
CA MET A 241 5.99 10.98 1.00
C MET A 241 6.29 12.30 0.31
N THR A 242 5.39 13.26 0.45
CA THR A 242 5.60 14.65 0.02
C THR A 242 5.62 15.53 1.25
N ALA A 243 6.58 16.43 1.35
CA ALA A 243 6.68 17.35 2.47
C ALA A 243 6.93 18.78 1.99
N SER A 244 6.25 19.75 2.64
CA SER A 244 6.39 21.18 2.39
C SER A 244 6.34 21.97 3.68
N GLY A 245 7.06 23.11 3.71
CA GLY A 245 7.20 23.97 4.89
C GLY A 245 8.66 24.13 5.31
N GLU A 246 8.92 24.09 6.61
CA GLU A 246 10.23 24.31 7.21
C GLU A 246 10.55 23.20 8.23
N ALA A 247 11.75 22.60 8.15
CA ALA A 247 12.31 21.71 9.16
C ALA A 247 13.82 21.95 9.24
N ASP A 248 14.29 22.46 10.36
CA ASP A 248 15.73 22.81 10.50
C ASP A 248 16.61 21.58 10.23
N GLU A 249 16.25 20.42 10.77
CA GLU A 249 16.96 19.16 10.60
C GLU A 249 16.04 18.07 10.05
N LEU A 250 16.48 17.34 9.03
CA LEU A 250 15.80 16.21 8.43
C LEU A 250 16.61 14.93 8.58
N SER A 251 16.05 13.92 9.23
CA SER A 251 16.58 12.55 9.24
C SER A 251 15.67 11.66 8.40
N LEU A 252 16.14 11.15 7.26
CA LEU A 252 15.36 10.35 6.32
C LEU A 252 15.98 8.98 6.12
N ASN A 253 15.23 7.92 6.42
CA ASN A 253 15.60 6.54 6.20
C ASN A 253 14.63 5.88 5.23
N ILE A 254 15.13 5.38 4.09
CA ILE A 254 14.37 4.62 3.11
C ILE A 254 14.95 3.21 3.00
N SER A 255 14.24 2.22 3.54
CA SER A 255 14.64 0.81 3.47
C SER A 255 13.80 -0.01 2.50
N GLY A 256 12.66 0.49 2.07
CA GLY A 256 11.72 -0.13 1.13
C GLY A 256 11.86 0.36 -0.31
N PHE A 257 10.71 0.40 -0.99
CA PHE A 257 10.52 0.99 -2.33
C PHE A 257 9.75 2.30 -2.17
N GLY A 258 10.41 3.36 -1.79
CA GLY A 258 9.74 4.61 -1.46
C GLY A 258 10.41 5.83 -2.06
N ASP A 259 9.59 6.87 -2.26
CA ASP A 259 10.06 8.17 -2.74
C ASP A 259 9.74 9.26 -1.70
N PHE A 260 10.75 10.05 -1.36
CA PHE A 260 10.59 11.26 -0.56
C PHE A 260 10.70 12.50 -1.45
N LYS A 261 9.66 13.32 -1.46
CA LYS A 261 9.55 14.55 -2.26
C LYS A 261 9.52 15.77 -1.34
N GLY A 262 10.67 16.21 -0.88
CA GLY A 262 10.85 17.37 0.00
C GLY A 262 11.41 18.59 -0.73
N ALA A 263 11.15 18.75 -2.03
CA ALA A 263 11.61 19.93 -2.77
C ALA A 263 11.03 21.25 -2.21
N GLU A 264 9.86 21.22 -1.58
CA GLU A 264 9.20 22.37 -0.96
C GLU A 264 9.36 22.39 0.58
N LEU A 265 10.16 21.50 1.14
CA LEU A 265 10.53 21.49 2.55
C LEU A 265 11.94 22.09 2.71
N HIS A 266 12.01 23.31 3.22
CA HIS A 266 13.28 24.00 3.46
C HIS A 266 13.90 23.56 4.78
N GLY A 267 15.19 23.22 4.76
CA GLY A 267 15.96 22.80 5.93
C GLY A 267 17.39 23.34 5.93
N LYS A 268 18.04 23.29 7.10
CA LYS A 268 19.45 23.63 7.29
C LYS A 268 20.34 22.40 7.07
N ALA A 269 19.99 21.29 7.71
CA ALA A 269 20.76 20.07 7.63
C ALA A 269 19.87 18.87 7.29
N ALA A 270 20.43 17.90 6.53
CA ALA A 270 19.76 16.64 6.28
C ALA A 270 20.70 15.45 6.31
N VAL A 271 20.22 14.35 6.89
CA VAL A 271 20.83 13.03 6.81
C VAL A 271 19.87 12.11 6.05
N VAL A 272 20.32 11.57 4.92
CA VAL A 272 19.51 10.72 4.04
C VAL A 272 20.17 9.37 3.87
N ASN A 273 19.51 8.32 4.34
CA ASN A 273 19.95 6.93 4.25
C ASN A 273 19.01 6.14 3.33
N ILE A 274 19.51 5.59 2.23
CA ILE A 274 18.77 4.72 1.32
C ILE A 274 19.42 3.35 1.29
N SER A 275 18.76 2.35 1.87
CA SER A 275 19.19 0.95 1.81
C SER A 275 18.36 0.09 0.86
N GLY A 276 17.20 0.58 0.43
CA GLY A 276 16.28 -0.06 -0.51
C GLY A 276 16.45 0.38 -1.97
N ALA A 277 15.34 0.46 -2.68
CA ALA A 277 15.27 1.02 -4.03
C ALA A 277 14.26 2.17 -4.02
N GLY A 278 14.75 3.36 -3.88
CA GLY A 278 13.92 4.56 -3.78
C GLY A 278 14.68 5.83 -4.13
N SER A 279 13.98 6.96 -4.04
CA SER A 279 14.58 8.25 -4.29
C SER A 279 14.21 9.27 -3.21
N ALA A 280 15.11 10.21 -2.97
CA ALA A 280 14.87 11.36 -2.12
C ALA A 280 15.19 12.66 -2.87
N THR A 281 14.31 13.64 -2.71
CA THR A 281 14.58 15.02 -3.11
C THR A 281 14.46 15.92 -1.89
N VAL A 282 15.51 16.66 -1.54
CA VAL A 282 15.57 17.52 -0.36
C VAL A 282 16.02 18.94 -0.74
N TRP A 283 15.67 19.92 0.10
CA TRP A 283 16.18 21.30 -0.03
C TRP A 283 16.90 21.68 1.26
N VAL A 284 18.24 21.85 1.17
CA VAL A 284 19.14 22.00 2.33
C VAL A 284 20.22 23.03 2.03
N ASP A 285 20.49 23.93 2.97
CA ASP A 285 21.42 25.02 2.74
C ASP A 285 22.79 24.86 3.42
N ASP A 286 22.89 24.16 4.58
CA ASP A 286 24.14 24.08 5.34
C ASP A 286 24.87 22.73 5.14
N GLU A 287 24.24 21.60 5.46
CA GLU A 287 24.87 20.29 5.42
C GLU A 287 23.94 19.18 4.91
N LEU A 288 24.44 18.35 4.00
CA LEU A 288 23.80 17.14 3.51
C LEU A 288 24.71 15.92 3.67
N THR A 289 24.32 14.97 4.48
CA THR A 289 24.94 13.64 4.51
C THR A 289 24.03 12.64 3.78
N ALA A 290 24.53 12.04 2.69
CA ALA A 290 23.79 11.09 1.87
C ALA A 290 24.49 9.73 1.83
N GLN A 291 23.85 8.67 2.33
CA GLN A 291 24.33 7.30 2.32
C GLN A 291 23.41 6.42 1.47
N ILE A 292 23.93 5.80 0.42
CA ILE A 292 23.16 4.92 -0.48
C ILE A 292 23.84 3.56 -0.53
N SER A 293 23.19 2.54 0.01
CA SER A 293 23.66 1.14 -0.04
C SER A 293 22.82 0.25 -0.98
N GLY A 294 21.72 0.76 -1.50
CA GLY A 294 20.81 0.07 -2.42
C GLY A 294 20.89 0.59 -3.86
N ALA A 295 19.73 0.57 -4.54
CA ALA A 295 19.57 1.15 -5.87
C ALA A 295 18.69 2.41 -5.75
N GLY A 296 19.28 3.56 -5.59
CA GLY A 296 18.51 4.77 -5.35
C GLY A 296 19.23 6.05 -5.72
N SER A 297 18.54 7.19 -5.57
CA SER A 297 19.12 8.51 -5.85
C SER A 297 18.72 9.53 -4.80
N VAL A 298 19.66 10.40 -4.47
CA VAL A 298 19.41 11.61 -3.66
C VAL A 298 19.61 12.82 -4.55
N ASN A 299 18.55 13.60 -4.70
CA ASN A 299 18.59 14.89 -5.38
C ASN A 299 18.47 15.99 -4.33
N TYR A 300 19.19 17.10 -4.51
CA TYR A 300 19.09 18.19 -3.56
C TYR A 300 19.10 19.57 -4.23
N TYR A 301 18.38 20.49 -3.61
CA TYR A 301 18.45 21.94 -3.85
C TYR A 301 19.20 22.61 -2.70
N GLY A 302 19.67 23.84 -2.94
CA GLY A 302 20.36 24.67 -1.95
C GLY A 302 21.88 24.61 -2.07
N SER A 303 22.54 25.22 -1.06
CA SER A 303 24.01 25.45 -1.08
C SER A 303 24.79 24.52 -0.14
N ALA A 304 24.17 23.44 0.32
CA ALA A 304 24.73 22.58 1.35
C ALA A 304 26.12 22.00 1.03
N SER A 305 26.97 21.90 2.05
CA SER A 305 28.16 21.05 2.03
C SER A 305 27.77 19.59 2.02
N VAL A 306 28.21 18.81 1.01
CA VAL A 306 27.72 17.46 0.79
C VAL A 306 28.76 16.40 1.14
N THR A 307 28.43 15.55 2.09
CA THR A 307 29.13 14.28 2.37
C THR A 307 28.34 13.14 1.77
N LYS A 308 28.92 12.36 0.85
CA LYS A 308 28.24 11.26 0.19
C LYS A 308 29.02 9.95 0.29
N GLN A 309 28.28 8.87 0.57
CA GLN A 309 28.80 7.50 0.54
C GLN A 309 27.84 6.62 -0.28
N VAL A 310 28.31 6.13 -1.42
CA VAL A 310 27.51 5.29 -2.33
C VAL A 310 28.21 3.95 -2.48
N SER A 311 27.60 2.88 -1.97
CA SER A 311 28.09 1.50 -2.09
C SER A 311 27.22 0.61 -2.99
N GLY A 312 26.10 1.14 -3.49
CA GLY A 312 25.17 0.47 -4.40
C GLY A 312 25.17 1.09 -5.80
N VAL A 313 24.03 0.91 -6.50
CA VAL A 313 23.76 1.54 -7.80
C VAL A 313 22.94 2.80 -7.54
N GLY A 314 23.59 3.94 -7.42
CA GLY A 314 22.90 5.19 -7.09
C GLY A 314 23.70 6.43 -7.39
N SER A 315 23.07 7.60 -7.20
CA SER A 315 23.69 8.89 -7.44
C SER A 315 23.21 9.95 -6.45
N VAL A 316 24.10 10.92 -6.18
CA VAL A 316 23.74 12.15 -5.47
C VAL A 316 23.91 13.32 -6.44
N LYS A 317 22.83 14.07 -6.71
CA LYS A 317 22.80 15.11 -7.75
C LYS A 317 22.30 16.44 -7.20
N HIS A 318 23.04 17.51 -7.45
CA HIS A 318 22.60 18.89 -7.21
C HIS A 318 21.67 19.35 -8.34
N LEU A 319 20.50 19.87 -7.98
CA LEU A 319 19.49 20.36 -8.92
C LEU A 319 19.53 21.90 -9.11
N GLY A 320 20.33 22.60 -8.31
CA GLY A 320 20.46 24.06 -8.32
C GLY A 320 20.04 24.69 -7.00
N ASN A 321 20.17 26.01 -6.92
CA ASN A 321 19.71 26.78 -5.76
C ASN A 321 18.25 27.19 -5.98
N LYS A 322 17.46 27.24 -4.90
CA LYS A 322 16.09 27.77 -4.88
C LYS A 322 16.04 29.17 -4.29
#